data_620cf24c3e54feb3a91bc19645f94846
#
_entry.id   620cf24c3e54feb3a91bc19645f94846
#
_cell.length_a   1.000
_cell.length_b   1.000
_cell.length_c   1.000
_cell.angle_alpha   90.00
_cell.angle_beta   90.00
_cell.angle_gamma   90.00
#
_symmetry.space_group_name_H-M   'P 1'
#
loop_
_entity.id
_entity.type
_entity.pdbx_description
1 polymer ?
#
loop_
_entity_poly.entity_id
_entity_poly.type
_entity_poly.pdbx_seq_one_letter_code
_entity_poly.pdbx_strand_id
1 'polypeptide(L)'
;RWLSQPVHRDFIINAKFVAALIEIGIMLFVLGFLVMGCGLIAIGIPPTAEEFWRIVFFLIISVFYEAFWLNLAILFSLCFRQAATSALASVAVWLFFSVFYTMIVNLVAKALSPSQLASPYQIVSYQKFILGLMRLAPSELFNEATTTLLMPSVRSLGPLTMEQVQ
;
A
#
# COMPACT_ATOMS: atom_id res chain seq x y z
N ARG A 1 -2.58 18.38 -33.64
CA ARG A 1 -2.15 19.80 -33.55
C ARG A 1 -1.24 20.11 -32.36
N TRP A 2 -1.20 19.29 -31.32
CA TRP A 2 -0.32 19.45 -30.15
C TRP A 2 1.14 19.05 -30.38
N LEU A 3 1.41 18.23 -31.40
CA LEU A 3 2.75 17.73 -31.76
C LEU A 3 3.61 18.73 -32.55
N SER A 4 3.11 19.92 -32.86
CA SER A 4 3.84 20.95 -33.60
C SER A 4 4.50 22.00 -32.69
N GLN A 5 4.31 21.92 -31.36
CA GLN A 5 5.01 22.77 -30.40
C GLN A 5 6.30 22.08 -29.94
N PRO A 6 7.39 22.82 -29.77
CA PRO A 6 8.68 22.29 -29.30
C PRO A 6 8.63 22.04 -27.78
N VAL A 7 7.72 21.16 -27.32
CA VAL A 7 7.61 20.75 -25.93
C VAL A 7 8.34 19.43 -25.76
N HIS A 8 9.28 19.37 -24.83
CA HIS A 8 9.98 18.14 -24.50
C HIS A 8 8.96 17.08 -24.06
N ARG A 9 9.15 15.82 -24.52
CA ARG A 9 8.25 14.70 -24.20
C ARG A 9 8.11 14.47 -22.71
N ASP A 10 9.16 14.75 -21.93
CA ASP A 10 9.18 14.59 -20.48
C ASP A 10 8.16 15.49 -19.77
N PHE A 11 7.95 16.73 -20.28
CA PHE A 11 6.92 17.61 -19.73
C PHE A 11 5.51 17.06 -19.91
N ILE A 12 5.25 16.41 -21.04
CA ILE A 12 3.92 15.82 -21.34
C ILE A 12 3.67 14.64 -20.39
N ILE A 13 4.67 13.79 -20.14
CA ILE A 13 4.56 12.63 -19.26
C ILE A 13 4.36 13.09 -17.81
N ASN A 14 5.18 14.04 -17.36
CA ASN A 14 5.07 14.59 -16.02
C ASN A 14 3.73 15.31 -15.79
N ALA A 15 3.25 16.07 -16.79
CA ALA A 15 1.94 16.72 -16.70
C ALA A 15 0.79 15.71 -16.57
N LYS A 16 0.84 14.60 -17.34
CA LYS A 16 -0.14 13.52 -17.24
C LYS A 16 -0.08 12.81 -15.88
N PHE A 17 1.13 12.56 -15.37
CA PHE A 17 1.32 11.95 -14.06
C PHE A 17 0.73 12.84 -12.95
N VAL A 18 1.10 14.12 -12.94
CA VAL A 18 0.61 15.06 -11.92
C VAL A 18 -0.92 15.24 -12.02
N ALA A 19 -1.47 15.36 -13.23
CA ALA A 19 -2.92 15.48 -13.42
C ALA A 19 -3.66 14.24 -12.88
N ALA A 20 -3.21 13.03 -13.22
CA ALA A 20 -3.80 11.80 -12.73
C ALA A 20 -3.64 11.65 -11.21
N LEU A 21 -2.49 12.04 -10.65
CA LEU A 21 -2.26 11.99 -9.21
C LEU A 21 -3.17 12.96 -8.45
N ILE A 22 -3.39 14.17 -8.97
CA ILE A 22 -4.33 15.14 -8.38
C ILE A 22 -5.75 14.57 -8.42
N GLU A 23 -6.17 14.00 -9.54
CA GLU A 23 -7.50 13.40 -9.70
C GLU A 23 -7.73 12.27 -8.69
N ILE A 24 -6.79 11.33 -8.59
CA ILE A 24 -6.82 10.22 -7.61
C ILE A 24 -6.82 10.79 -6.18
N GLY A 25 -5.98 11.77 -5.90
CA GLY A 25 -5.92 12.42 -4.59
C GLY A 25 -7.25 13.03 -4.18
N ILE A 26 -7.85 13.84 -5.05
CA ILE A 26 -9.17 14.44 -4.80
C ILE A 26 -10.21 13.36 -4.55
N MET A 27 -10.25 12.31 -5.38
CA MET A 27 -11.19 11.20 -5.25
C MET A 27 -11.02 10.47 -3.89
N LEU A 28 -9.79 10.17 -3.48
CA LEU A 28 -9.50 9.53 -2.20
C LEU A 28 -9.92 10.40 -1.01
N PHE A 29 -9.62 11.70 -1.05
CA PHE A 29 -10.02 12.61 0.02
C PHE A 29 -11.54 12.75 0.11
N VAL A 30 -12.23 12.89 -1.02
CA VAL A 30 -13.70 12.96 -1.06
C VAL A 30 -14.32 11.68 -0.49
N LEU A 31 -13.85 10.51 -0.91
CA LEU A 31 -14.34 9.23 -0.39
C LEU A 31 -14.00 9.06 1.09
N GLY A 32 -12.80 9.42 1.53
CA GLY A 32 -12.39 9.33 2.92
C GLY A 32 -13.25 10.21 3.85
N PHE A 33 -13.50 11.46 3.46
CA PHE A 33 -14.37 12.34 4.22
C PHE A 33 -15.85 11.94 4.16
N LEU A 34 -16.29 11.37 3.04
CA LEU A 34 -17.63 10.82 2.92
C LEU A 34 -17.82 9.65 3.89
N VAL A 35 -16.89 8.71 3.94
CA VAL A 35 -16.93 7.57 4.89
C VAL A 35 -16.90 8.06 6.34
N MET A 36 -16.05 9.04 6.65
CA MET A 36 -15.98 9.65 7.97
C MET A 36 -17.31 10.33 8.34
N GLY A 37 -17.92 11.07 7.41
CA GLY A 37 -19.22 11.73 7.60
C GLY A 37 -20.37 10.74 7.79
N CYS A 38 -20.41 9.66 7.01
CA CYS A 38 -21.38 8.57 7.20
C CYS A 38 -21.18 7.87 8.55
N GLY A 39 -19.93 7.66 8.97
CA GLY A 39 -19.60 7.10 10.28
C GLY A 39 -20.10 7.99 11.42
N LEU A 40 -19.94 9.31 11.30
CA LEU A 40 -20.47 10.27 12.26
C LEU A 40 -21.99 10.18 12.40
N ILE A 41 -22.70 10.08 11.28
CA ILE A 41 -24.17 9.96 11.28
C ILE A 41 -24.61 8.62 11.89
N ALA A 42 -23.89 7.52 11.59
CA ALA A 42 -24.25 6.18 12.05
C ALA A 42 -23.96 5.97 13.54
N ILE A 43 -22.85 6.51 14.05
CA ILE A 43 -22.38 6.30 15.44
C ILE A 43 -22.87 7.43 16.36
N GLY A 44 -23.08 8.64 15.83
CA GLY A 44 -23.52 9.81 16.59
C GLY A 44 -22.45 10.47 17.46
N ILE A 45 -21.20 10.01 17.38
CA ILE A 45 -20.06 10.54 18.16
C ILE A 45 -19.10 11.25 17.19
N PRO A 46 -18.81 12.55 17.38
CA PRO A 46 -17.85 13.25 16.56
C PRO A 46 -16.43 12.71 16.80
N PRO A 47 -15.61 12.57 15.72
CA PRO A 47 -14.23 12.16 15.86
C PRO A 47 -13.45 13.19 16.66
N THR A 48 -12.55 12.73 17.49
CA THR A 48 -11.60 13.59 18.20
C THR A 48 -10.63 14.25 17.20
N ALA A 49 -10.02 15.38 17.56
CA ALA A 49 -9.03 16.03 16.70
C ALA A 49 -7.86 15.09 16.34
N GLU A 50 -7.50 14.19 17.24
CA GLU A 50 -6.45 13.19 16.99
C GLU A 50 -6.88 12.17 15.94
N GLU A 51 -8.10 11.63 16.03
CA GLU A 51 -8.66 10.68 15.04
C GLU A 51 -8.81 11.32 13.67
N PHE A 52 -9.22 12.59 13.61
CA PHE A 52 -9.30 13.35 12.38
C PHE A 52 -7.92 13.43 11.67
N TRP A 53 -6.87 13.81 12.41
CA TRP A 53 -5.53 13.88 11.84
C TRP A 53 -4.99 12.51 11.42
N ARG A 54 -5.31 11.44 12.12
CA ARG A 54 -4.95 10.08 11.73
C ARG A 54 -5.56 9.69 10.39
N ILE A 55 -6.84 10.04 10.16
CA ILE A 55 -7.52 9.81 8.88
C ILE A 55 -6.85 10.63 7.77
N VAL A 56 -6.53 11.90 8.02
CA VAL A 56 -5.84 12.74 7.03
C VAL A 56 -4.47 12.16 6.66
N PHE A 57 -3.67 11.73 7.64
CA PHE A 57 -2.37 11.09 7.36
C PHE A 57 -2.53 9.77 6.62
N PHE A 58 -3.55 8.98 6.96
CA PHE A 58 -3.88 7.76 6.22
C PHE A 58 -4.18 8.08 4.74
N LEU A 59 -5.00 9.09 4.46
CA LEU A 59 -5.31 9.49 3.08
C LEU A 59 -4.07 9.96 2.33
N ILE A 60 -3.18 10.71 2.97
CA ILE A 60 -1.90 11.14 2.38
C ILE A 60 -1.04 9.91 2.03
N ILE A 61 -0.89 8.94 2.93
CA ILE A 61 -0.13 7.72 2.67
C ILE A 61 -0.78 6.91 1.53
N SER A 62 -2.11 6.87 1.47
CA SER A 62 -2.84 6.22 0.38
C SER A 62 -2.53 6.86 -0.98
N VAL A 63 -2.45 8.18 -1.05
CA VAL A 63 -2.05 8.89 -2.29
C VAL A 63 -0.62 8.51 -2.70
N PHE A 64 0.33 8.39 -1.75
CA PHE A 64 1.68 7.95 -2.07
C PHE A 64 1.73 6.49 -2.56
N TYR A 65 0.92 5.62 -1.99
CA TYR A 65 0.79 4.24 -2.42
C TYR A 65 0.24 4.14 -3.86
N GLU A 66 -0.82 4.89 -4.16
CA GLU A 66 -1.38 4.97 -5.51
C GLU A 66 -0.41 5.61 -6.51
N ALA A 67 0.36 6.63 -6.09
CA ALA A 67 1.40 7.26 -6.92
C ALA A 67 2.47 6.27 -7.36
N PHE A 68 2.84 5.32 -6.51
CA PHE A 68 3.78 4.25 -6.85
C PHE A 68 3.22 3.38 -7.99
N TRP A 69 1.97 2.92 -7.87
CA TRP A 69 1.33 2.08 -8.90
C TRP A 69 1.07 2.85 -10.20
N LEU A 70 0.69 4.12 -10.09
CA LEU A 70 0.52 5.00 -11.25
C LEU A 70 1.83 5.16 -12.02
N ASN A 71 2.94 5.36 -11.32
CA ASN A 71 4.27 5.48 -11.92
C ASN A 71 4.68 4.20 -12.68
N LEU A 72 4.41 3.05 -12.08
CA LEU A 72 4.64 1.74 -12.68
C LEU A 72 3.77 1.53 -13.93
N ALA A 73 2.51 1.94 -13.90
CA ALA A 73 1.61 1.88 -15.05
C ALA A 73 2.08 2.77 -16.20
N ILE A 74 2.57 3.98 -15.90
CA ILE A 74 3.16 4.87 -16.91
C ILE A 74 4.42 4.26 -17.51
N LEU A 75 5.28 3.67 -16.69
CA LEU A 75 6.48 2.96 -17.15
C LEU A 75 6.11 1.88 -18.18
N PHE A 76 5.12 1.03 -17.87
CA PHE A 76 4.66 0.00 -18.80
C PHE A 76 4.03 0.59 -20.06
N SER A 77 3.32 1.72 -19.95
CA SER A 77 2.78 2.43 -21.11
C SER A 77 3.87 2.94 -22.05
N LEU A 78 5.05 3.23 -21.55
CA LEU A 78 6.22 3.61 -22.36
C LEU A 78 6.93 2.39 -22.96
N CYS A 79 6.96 1.27 -22.24
CA CYS A 79 7.63 0.05 -22.68
C CYS A 79 6.82 -0.73 -23.74
N PHE A 80 5.49 -0.77 -23.60
CA PHE A 80 4.62 -1.52 -24.49
C PHE A 80 3.95 -0.63 -25.54
N ARG A 81 3.96 -1.08 -26.78
CA ARG A 81 3.35 -0.34 -27.90
C ARG A 81 1.81 -0.37 -27.91
N GLN A 82 1.22 -1.40 -27.29
CA GLN A 82 -0.23 -1.58 -27.23
C GLN A 82 -0.75 -1.23 -25.84
N ALA A 83 -1.78 -0.40 -25.77
CA ALA A 83 -2.40 0.00 -24.53
C ALA A 83 -2.95 -1.19 -23.70
N ALA A 84 -3.53 -2.19 -24.38
CA ALA A 84 -4.07 -3.39 -23.73
C ALA A 84 -2.98 -4.20 -23.04
N THR A 85 -1.83 -4.43 -23.70
CA THR A 85 -0.71 -5.18 -23.10
C THR A 85 -0.07 -4.43 -21.95
N SER A 86 0.02 -3.11 -22.04
CA SER A 86 0.51 -2.25 -20.94
C SER A 86 -0.39 -2.33 -19.72
N ALA A 87 -1.71 -2.24 -19.91
CA ALA A 87 -2.68 -2.36 -18.82
C ALA A 87 -2.63 -3.74 -18.16
N LEU A 88 -2.61 -4.82 -18.97
CA LEU A 88 -2.50 -6.19 -18.47
C LEU A 88 -1.21 -6.41 -17.69
N ALA A 89 -0.07 -5.90 -18.16
CA ALA A 89 1.20 -6.01 -17.47
C ALA A 89 1.17 -5.29 -16.10
N SER A 90 0.60 -4.09 -16.04
CA SER A 90 0.46 -3.33 -14.80
C SER A 90 -0.40 -4.07 -13.78
N VAL A 91 -1.56 -4.59 -14.21
CA VAL A 91 -2.46 -5.37 -13.36
C VAL A 91 -1.80 -6.68 -12.91
N ALA A 92 -1.08 -7.37 -13.81
CA ALA A 92 -0.38 -8.61 -13.47
C ALA A 92 0.69 -8.40 -12.40
N VAL A 93 1.48 -7.34 -12.51
CA VAL A 93 2.50 -7.01 -11.50
C VAL A 93 1.86 -6.60 -10.18
N TRP A 94 0.81 -5.79 -10.22
CA TRP A 94 0.05 -5.44 -9.02
C TRP A 94 -0.51 -6.68 -8.32
N LEU A 95 -1.15 -7.58 -9.06
CA LEU A 95 -1.73 -8.82 -8.54
C LEU A 95 -0.65 -9.76 -8.00
N PHE A 96 0.51 -9.82 -8.67
CA PHE A 96 1.64 -10.59 -8.18
C PHE A 96 2.08 -10.12 -6.79
N PHE A 97 2.34 -8.82 -6.61
CA PHE A 97 2.79 -8.29 -5.32
C PHE A 97 1.71 -8.29 -4.24
N SER A 98 0.44 -8.08 -4.61
CA SER A 98 -0.67 -7.99 -3.64
C SER A 98 -1.16 -9.36 -3.16
N VAL A 99 -1.09 -10.40 -4.00
CA VAL A 99 -1.65 -11.72 -3.70
C VAL A 99 -0.58 -12.80 -3.68
N PHE A 100 0.10 -13.02 -4.81
CA PHE A 100 1.03 -14.13 -4.95
C PHE A 100 2.28 -13.99 -4.08
N TYR A 101 2.81 -12.79 -3.98
CA TYR A 101 4.02 -12.55 -3.18
C TYR A 101 3.79 -12.88 -1.70
N THR A 102 2.70 -12.42 -1.11
CA THR A 102 2.34 -12.71 0.28
C THR A 102 2.12 -14.22 0.48
N MET A 103 1.47 -14.89 -0.47
CA MET A 103 1.28 -16.33 -0.43
C MET A 103 2.62 -17.09 -0.47
N ILE A 104 3.55 -16.70 -1.35
CA ILE A 104 4.89 -17.27 -1.47
C ILE A 104 5.68 -17.08 -0.17
N VAL A 105 5.67 -15.86 0.39
CA VAL A 105 6.37 -15.59 1.65
C VAL A 105 5.83 -16.44 2.79
N ASN A 106 4.50 -16.60 2.89
CA ASN A 106 3.87 -17.46 3.89
C ASN A 106 4.24 -18.94 3.70
N LEU A 107 4.37 -19.41 2.46
CA LEU A 107 4.80 -20.76 2.15
C LEU A 107 6.26 -20.99 2.57
N VAL A 108 7.13 -20.05 2.25
CA VAL A 108 8.54 -20.04 2.68
C VAL A 108 8.65 -19.99 4.20
N ALA A 109 7.82 -19.16 4.84
CA ALA A 109 7.75 -19.08 6.30
C ALA A 109 7.40 -20.44 6.93
N LYS A 110 6.40 -21.13 6.40
CA LYS A 110 6.03 -22.48 6.88
C LYS A 110 7.15 -23.50 6.65
N ALA A 111 7.81 -23.46 5.49
CA ALA A 111 8.89 -24.40 5.15
C ALA A 111 10.16 -24.19 6.01
N LEU A 112 10.45 -22.95 6.40
CA LEU A 112 11.60 -22.56 7.21
C LEU A 112 11.29 -22.47 8.71
N SER A 113 10.07 -22.76 9.11
CA SER A 113 9.62 -22.67 10.51
C SER A 113 10.54 -23.47 11.41
N PRO A 114 11.13 -22.87 12.45
CA PRO A 114 12.02 -23.55 13.37
C PRO A 114 11.26 -24.63 14.15
N SER A 115 11.92 -25.75 14.45
CA SER A 115 11.36 -26.80 15.29
C SER A 115 11.01 -26.27 16.67
N GLN A 116 10.08 -26.93 17.39
CA GLN A 116 9.64 -26.53 18.74
C GLN A 116 10.78 -26.51 19.78
N LEU A 117 11.95 -27.08 19.47
CA LEU A 117 13.16 -27.09 20.29
C LEU A 117 14.14 -25.95 19.93
N ALA A 118 13.75 -25.00 19.06
CA ALA A 118 14.62 -23.91 18.66
C ALA A 118 14.86 -22.91 19.81
N SER A 119 16.09 -22.38 19.88
CA SER A 119 16.42 -21.38 20.88
C SER A 119 15.65 -20.08 20.63
N PRO A 120 15.33 -19.27 21.66
CA PRO A 120 14.64 -17.98 21.53
C PRO A 120 15.31 -17.05 20.51
N TYR A 121 16.63 -17.11 20.39
CA TYR A 121 17.41 -16.32 19.41
C TYR A 121 17.09 -16.73 17.98
N GLN A 122 16.95 -18.03 17.71
CA GLN A 122 16.61 -18.55 16.37
C GLN A 122 15.20 -18.14 15.97
N ILE A 123 14.26 -18.15 16.90
CA ILE A 123 12.87 -17.70 16.66
C ILE A 123 12.84 -16.21 16.28
N VAL A 124 13.56 -15.37 17.04
CA VAL A 124 13.61 -13.92 16.77
C VAL A 124 14.30 -13.61 15.43
N SER A 125 15.40 -14.29 15.11
CA SER A 125 16.09 -14.09 13.84
C SER A 125 15.26 -14.55 12.64
N TYR A 126 14.55 -15.65 12.78
CA TYR A 126 13.58 -16.14 11.79
C TYR A 126 12.45 -15.13 11.56
N GLN A 127 11.83 -14.60 12.61
CA GLN A 127 10.77 -13.60 12.50
C GLN A 127 11.27 -12.32 11.82
N LYS A 128 12.47 -11.83 12.17
CA LYS A 128 13.07 -10.67 11.50
C LYS A 128 13.31 -10.91 10.01
N PHE A 129 13.74 -12.11 9.63
CA PHE A 129 13.95 -12.48 8.24
C PHE A 129 12.62 -12.47 7.45
N ILE A 130 11.58 -13.12 7.99
CA ILE A 130 10.26 -13.17 7.35
C ILE A 130 9.64 -11.77 7.25
N LEU A 131 9.71 -10.96 8.30
CA LEU A 131 9.25 -9.57 8.27
C LEU A 131 10.01 -8.74 7.23
N GLY A 132 11.33 -8.94 7.11
CA GLY A 132 12.14 -8.29 6.07
C GLY A 132 11.70 -8.69 4.66
N LEU A 133 11.37 -9.97 4.47
CA LEU A 133 10.84 -10.47 3.20
C LEU A 133 9.47 -9.86 2.89
N MET A 134 8.54 -9.86 3.85
CA MET A 134 7.20 -9.28 3.68
C MET A 134 7.27 -7.79 3.31
N ARG A 135 8.17 -7.02 3.91
CA ARG A 135 8.35 -5.59 3.63
C ARG A 135 8.86 -5.25 2.22
N LEU A 136 9.27 -6.23 1.43
CA LEU A 136 9.57 -6.01 0.01
C LEU A 136 8.29 -5.82 -0.83
N ALA A 137 7.13 -6.24 -0.34
CA ALA A 137 5.86 -5.98 -1.00
C ALA A 137 5.35 -4.58 -0.64
N PRO A 138 5.06 -3.71 -1.63
CA PRO A 138 4.50 -2.39 -1.37
C PRO A 138 3.17 -2.43 -0.60
N SER A 139 2.36 -3.46 -0.83
CA SER A 139 1.10 -3.70 -0.12
C SER A 139 1.30 -3.93 1.39
N GLU A 140 2.32 -4.66 1.78
CA GLU A 140 2.63 -4.91 3.20
C GLU A 140 3.14 -3.66 3.90
N LEU A 141 3.99 -2.86 3.22
CA LEU A 141 4.42 -1.57 3.76
C LEU A 141 3.24 -0.62 3.98
N PHE A 142 2.30 -0.61 3.04
CA PHE A 142 1.07 0.18 3.17
C PHE A 142 0.19 -0.32 4.34
N ASN A 143 0.02 -1.63 4.48
CA ASN A 143 -0.72 -2.24 5.58
C ASN A 143 -0.07 -1.94 6.94
N GLU A 144 1.25 -2.05 7.06
CA GLU A 144 1.99 -1.73 8.29
C GLU A 144 1.84 -0.24 8.67
N ALA A 145 1.94 0.66 7.69
CA ALA A 145 1.74 2.09 7.89
C ALA A 145 0.30 2.40 8.32
N THR A 146 -0.67 1.78 7.67
CA THR A 146 -2.11 1.98 7.95
C THR A 146 -2.48 1.47 9.34
N THR A 147 -2.06 0.27 9.71
CA THR A 147 -2.32 -0.30 11.05
C THR A 147 -1.66 0.52 12.15
N THR A 148 -0.44 1.02 11.92
CA THR A 148 0.28 1.86 12.87
C THR A 148 -0.44 3.20 13.11
N LEU A 149 -1.05 3.77 12.07
CA LEU A 149 -1.79 5.03 12.15
C LEU A 149 -3.17 4.88 12.77
N LEU A 150 -3.94 3.89 12.30
CA LEU A 150 -5.34 3.75 12.67
C LEU A 150 -5.53 2.98 13.98
N MET A 151 -4.61 2.06 14.32
CA MET A 151 -4.69 1.22 15.50
C MET A 151 -3.44 1.32 16.39
N PRO A 152 -3.18 2.45 17.07
CA PRO A 152 -1.98 2.62 17.89
C PRO A 152 -1.92 1.66 19.07
N SER A 153 -3.05 1.16 19.56
CA SER A 153 -3.14 0.15 20.62
C SER A 153 -2.51 -1.19 20.23
N VAL A 154 -2.59 -1.58 18.95
CA VAL A 154 -1.99 -2.83 18.44
C VAL A 154 -0.46 -2.74 18.40
N ARG A 155 0.10 -1.55 18.23
CA ARG A 155 1.55 -1.32 18.26
C ARG A 155 2.20 -1.65 19.60
N SER A 156 1.46 -1.49 20.70
CA SER A 156 1.98 -1.79 22.04
C SER A 156 2.11 -3.29 22.34
N LEU A 157 1.39 -4.12 21.58
CA LEU A 157 1.34 -5.57 21.81
C LEU A 157 2.38 -6.36 21.00
N GLY A 158 2.97 -5.76 19.95
CA GLY A 158 3.97 -6.40 19.09
C GLY A 158 3.42 -7.57 18.25
N PRO A 159 4.18 -8.08 17.27
CA PRO A 159 3.74 -9.17 16.40
C PRO A 159 3.56 -10.52 17.13
N LEU A 160 3.98 -10.61 18.39
CA LEU A 160 3.96 -11.87 19.16
C LEU A 160 2.58 -12.24 19.74
N THR A 161 1.62 -11.32 19.75
CA THR A 161 0.34 -11.54 20.45
C THR A 161 -0.80 -11.93 19.53
N MET A 162 -0.67 -11.77 18.22
CA MET A 162 -1.70 -12.20 17.27
C MET A 162 -1.82 -13.72 17.17
N GLU A 163 -0.75 -14.46 17.49
CA GLU A 163 -0.72 -15.94 17.42
C GLU A 163 -1.18 -16.61 18.73
N GLN A 164 -1.28 -15.86 19.83
CA GLN A 164 -1.70 -16.39 21.15
C GLN A 164 -3.21 -16.21 21.42
N VAL A 165 -3.95 -15.54 20.54
CA VAL A 165 -5.39 -15.27 20.71
C VAL A 165 -6.26 -16.21 19.86
N GLN A 166 -5.66 -17.11 19.08
CA GLN A 166 -6.32 -18.24 18.44
C GLN A 166 -5.99 -19.53 19.19
#